data_c33655a17edebc77d40aebe4252d1ecf
#
_entry.id   c33655a17edebc77d40aebe4252d1ecf
#
_cell.length_a   1.000
_cell.length_b   1.000
_cell.length_c   1.000
_cell.angle_alpha   90.00
_cell.angle_beta   90.00
_cell.angle_gamma   90.00
#
_symmetry.space_group_name_H-M   'P 1'
#
loop_
_entity.id
_entity.type
_entity.pdbx_description
1 polymer ?
#
loop_
_entity_poly.entity_id
_entity_poly.type
_entity_poly.pdbx_seq_one_letter_code
_entity_poly.pdbx_strand_id
1 'polypeptide(L)'
;IATHYTVNATKDEVTFTSGNTPPTGINNVEIYYTHDNNTDRAEAVKYTHARIYGGKNDNRVFLYGNGNRIIYSDLANGVPSAEYFPVTNTMDVGSSQHDVTGLTVQYDRMLIHKERGTWWTQYDYDTTLLMANFPVYPLNDNVGASYKGVEQVCQNNPFVLHEKRLWQFVASNVRDERNVDYLSERVQPLLDQLDFTNVKTLDYEKFGEYWIILDNKAYIYNYRMGVWFYYYFADTITTAIVKEGKVVLGTTGGDLMEM
;
A
#
# COMPACT_ATOMS: atom_id res chain seq x y z
N ILE A 1 42.63 -6.14 4.52
CA ILE A 1 41.97 -5.42 5.63
C ILE A 1 42.39 -6.18 6.89
N ALA A 2 43.15 -5.54 7.78
CA ALA A 2 43.54 -6.13 9.07
C ALA A 2 42.29 -6.19 9.95
N THR A 3 41.81 -7.39 10.29
CA THR A 3 40.70 -7.57 11.21
C THR A 3 41.25 -7.53 12.64
N HIS A 4 40.79 -6.55 13.39
CA HIS A 4 41.15 -6.35 14.80
C HIS A 4 40.37 -7.23 15.78
N TYR A 5 39.38 -7.97 15.26
CA TYR A 5 38.50 -8.84 16.02
C TYR A 5 38.07 -10.07 15.21
N THR A 6 37.60 -11.07 15.91
CA THR A 6 36.91 -12.23 15.34
C THR A 6 35.51 -12.35 15.96
N VAL A 7 34.56 -12.87 15.20
CA VAL A 7 33.20 -13.18 15.67
C VAL A 7 33.06 -14.70 15.65
N ASN A 8 32.50 -15.29 16.69
CA ASN A 8 32.28 -16.73 16.76
C ASN A 8 31.19 -17.19 15.75
N ALA A 9 31.05 -18.49 15.54
CA ALA A 9 30.13 -19.07 14.57
C ALA A 9 28.64 -18.78 14.91
N THR A 10 28.32 -18.63 16.19
CA THR A 10 26.98 -18.30 16.69
C THR A 10 26.67 -16.81 16.64
N LYS A 11 27.69 -15.97 16.34
CA LYS A 11 27.61 -14.50 16.25
C LYS A 11 27.13 -13.81 17.54
N ASP A 12 27.35 -14.41 18.67
CA ASP A 12 27.02 -13.88 19.99
C ASP A 12 28.25 -13.42 20.82
N GLU A 13 29.45 -13.64 20.29
CA GLU A 13 30.72 -13.26 20.94
C GLU A 13 31.67 -12.59 19.95
N VAL A 14 32.24 -11.47 20.36
CA VAL A 14 33.29 -10.75 19.66
C VAL A 14 34.57 -10.83 20.45
N THR A 15 35.62 -11.45 19.89
CA THR A 15 36.94 -11.59 20.51
C THR A 15 37.93 -10.65 19.82
N PHE A 16 38.56 -9.74 20.57
CA PHE A 16 39.59 -8.87 20.02
C PHE A 16 40.93 -9.63 19.86
N THR A 17 41.59 -9.39 18.74
CA THR A 17 42.91 -9.97 18.47
C THR A 17 43.96 -9.35 19.39
N SER A 18 45.03 -10.12 19.70
CA SER A 18 46.12 -9.65 20.57
C SER A 18 46.67 -8.29 20.10
N GLY A 19 46.82 -7.36 21.01
CA GLY A 19 47.27 -6.00 20.73
C GLY A 19 46.18 -5.02 20.28
N ASN A 20 44.95 -5.50 20.04
CA ASN A 20 43.82 -4.66 19.64
C ASN A 20 42.69 -4.63 20.69
N THR A 21 42.99 -5.11 21.90
CA THR A 21 42.04 -5.05 23.02
C THR A 21 41.76 -3.58 23.39
N PRO A 22 40.49 -3.16 23.45
CA PRO A 22 40.16 -1.80 23.87
C PRO A 22 40.74 -1.48 25.25
N PRO A 23 41.10 -0.21 25.52
CA PRO A 23 41.55 0.19 26.85
C PRO A 23 40.44 -0.05 27.88
N THR A 24 40.81 -0.28 29.13
CA THR A 24 39.83 -0.40 30.22
C THR A 24 39.04 0.92 30.40
N GLY A 25 37.71 0.82 30.44
CA GLY A 25 36.83 1.97 30.56
C GLY A 25 35.37 1.56 30.57
N ILE A 26 34.50 2.54 30.77
CA ILE A 26 33.04 2.36 30.70
C ILE A 26 32.57 2.87 29.33
N ASN A 27 31.79 2.07 28.62
CA ASN A 27 31.23 2.40 27.28
C ASN A 27 32.30 2.75 26.22
N ASN A 28 33.46 2.12 26.26
CA ASN A 28 34.58 2.35 25.34
C ASN A 28 34.60 1.41 24.13
N VAL A 29 33.56 0.58 23.97
CA VAL A 29 33.31 -0.27 22.80
C VAL A 29 31.89 -0.10 22.35
N GLU A 30 31.70 0.23 21.09
CA GLU A 30 30.41 0.28 20.44
C GLU A 30 30.40 -0.71 19.28
N ILE A 31 29.42 -1.61 19.25
CA ILE A 31 29.31 -2.65 18.23
C ILE A 31 28.05 -2.40 17.40
N TYR A 32 28.26 -2.09 16.13
CA TYR A 32 27.18 -2.05 15.15
C TYR A 32 27.10 -3.39 14.44
N TYR A 33 25.93 -4.02 14.47
CA TYR A 33 25.72 -5.27 13.74
C TYR A 33 24.38 -5.26 13.03
N THR A 34 24.32 -5.97 11.92
CA THR A 34 23.09 -6.24 11.20
C THR A 34 22.67 -7.67 11.49
N HIS A 35 21.50 -7.84 12.05
CA HIS A 35 20.88 -9.15 12.24
C HIS A 35 19.96 -9.41 11.04
N ASP A 36 20.29 -10.45 10.26
CA ASP A 36 19.44 -10.89 9.15
C ASP A 36 18.45 -11.93 9.67
N ASN A 37 17.18 -11.51 9.81
CA ASN A 37 16.08 -12.43 10.10
C ASN A 37 15.49 -12.95 8.79
N ASN A 38 16.03 -14.05 8.28
CA ASN A 38 15.59 -14.66 7.04
C ASN A 38 14.09 -15.07 7.07
N THR A 39 13.54 -15.34 8.24
CA THR A 39 12.12 -15.71 8.39
C THR A 39 11.20 -14.52 8.14
N ASP A 40 11.48 -13.37 8.74
CA ASP A 40 10.65 -12.16 8.57
C ASP A 40 10.77 -11.63 7.15
N ARG A 41 11.99 -11.67 6.57
CA ARG A 41 12.20 -11.34 5.17
C ARG A 41 11.44 -12.28 4.24
N ALA A 42 11.49 -13.59 4.48
CA ALA A 42 10.77 -14.58 3.68
C ALA A 42 9.26 -14.39 3.75
N GLU A 43 8.73 -13.85 4.85
CA GLU A 43 7.32 -13.47 4.95
C GLU A 43 7.04 -12.17 4.19
N ALA A 44 7.82 -11.12 4.42
CA ALA A 44 7.59 -9.81 3.83
C ALA A 44 7.61 -9.82 2.28
N VAL A 45 8.50 -10.60 1.66
CA VAL A 45 8.60 -10.69 0.19
C VAL A 45 7.41 -11.37 -0.51
N LYS A 46 6.49 -11.97 0.24
CA LYS A 46 5.25 -12.53 -0.32
C LYS A 46 4.21 -11.46 -0.67
N TYR A 47 4.34 -10.28 -0.08
CA TYR A 47 3.41 -9.18 -0.28
C TYR A 47 3.81 -8.35 -1.49
N THR A 48 2.85 -7.91 -2.27
CA THR A 48 3.11 -7.29 -3.58
C THR A 48 2.92 -5.79 -3.61
N HIS A 49 2.24 -5.24 -2.59
CA HIS A 49 1.88 -3.84 -2.51
C HIS A 49 2.21 -3.25 -1.13
N ALA A 50 2.41 -1.95 -1.08
CA ALA A 50 2.72 -1.23 0.15
C ALA A 50 1.95 0.08 0.26
N ARG A 51 1.63 0.48 1.50
CA ARG A 51 1.05 1.78 1.84
C ARG A 51 1.67 2.32 3.12
N ILE A 52 1.92 3.62 3.18
CA ILE A 52 2.37 4.29 4.41
C ILE A 52 1.15 4.84 5.12
N TYR A 53 1.04 4.56 6.43
CA TYR A 53 -0.01 5.07 7.30
C TYR A 53 0.45 5.05 8.76
N GLY A 54 -0.15 5.87 9.62
CA GLY A 54 0.12 5.88 11.06
C GLY A 54 -0.09 7.25 11.71
N GLY A 55 0.51 7.45 12.87
CA GLY A 55 0.50 8.71 13.61
C GLY A 55 1.53 9.71 13.08
N LYS A 56 1.50 10.93 13.58
CA LYS A 56 2.36 12.05 13.14
C LYS A 56 3.86 11.71 13.14
N ASN A 57 4.33 10.97 14.15
CA ASN A 57 5.73 10.58 14.31
C ASN A 57 5.88 9.04 14.36
N ASP A 58 4.87 8.29 13.99
CA ASP A 58 4.78 6.84 14.07
C ASP A 58 4.14 6.30 12.79
N ASN A 59 4.70 6.67 11.65
CA ASN A 59 4.30 6.12 10.36
C ASN A 59 4.86 4.72 10.19
N ARG A 60 4.04 3.82 9.68
CA ARG A 60 4.37 2.43 9.39
C ARG A 60 4.20 2.15 7.90
N VAL A 61 4.95 1.21 7.40
CA VAL A 61 4.74 0.64 6.06
C VAL A 61 3.85 -0.58 6.21
N PHE A 62 2.69 -0.56 5.59
CA PHE A 62 1.75 -1.68 5.54
C PHE A 62 1.93 -2.42 4.23
N LEU A 63 2.17 -3.73 4.31
CA LEU A 63 2.32 -4.63 3.15
C LEU A 63 1.06 -5.47 3.01
N TYR A 64 0.52 -5.56 1.78
CA TYR A 64 -0.71 -6.28 1.47
C TYR A 64 -0.64 -6.97 0.10
N GLY A 65 -1.70 -7.71 -0.27
CA GLY A 65 -1.79 -8.43 -1.54
C GLY A 65 -1.40 -9.90 -1.46
N ASN A 66 -1.27 -10.45 -0.25
CA ASN A 66 -1.07 -11.88 0.00
C ASN A 66 -2.12 -12.38 1.02
N GLY A 67 -3.27 -12.82 0.51
CA GLY A 67 -4.39 -13.27 1.34
C GLY A 67 -5.11 -12.12 2.05
N ASN A 68 -5.74 -12.44 3.20
CA ASN A 68 -6.47 -11.49 4.02
C ASN A 68 -5.63 -10.84 5.13
N ARG A 69 -4.35 -11.13 5.16
CA ARG A 69 -3.41 -10.61 6.15
C ARG A 69 -2.66 -9.40 5.62
N ILE A 70 -2.49 -8.43 6.48
CA ILE A 70 -1.61 -7.28 6.31
C ILE A 70 -0.51 -7.39 7.36
N ILE A 71 0.72 -7.13 7.00
CA ILE A 71 1.82 -6.94 7.93
C ILE A 71 2.29 -5.49 7.91
N TYR A 72 2.78 -4.98 9.04
CA TYR A 72 3.24 -3.60 9.10
C TYR A 72 4.58 -3.48 9.83
N SER A 73 5.36 -2.49 9.39
CA SER A 73 6.69 -2.25 9.94
C SER A 73 6.62 -1.72 11.38
N ASP A 74 7.74 -1.82 12.08
CA ASP A 74 7.89 -1.24 13.41
C ASP A 74 8.88 -0.07 13.42
N LEU A 75 9.04 0.54 14.59
CA LEU A 75 10.05 1.55 14.81
C LEU A 75 11.40 0.87 15.05
N ALA A 76 12.43 1.36 14.39
CA ALA A 76 13.83 1.03 14.73
C ALA A 76 14.39 2.16 15.58
N ASN A 77 14.74 1.86 16.84
CA ASN A 77 15.22 2.87 17.80
C ASN A 77 14.28 4.09 17.96
N GLY A 78 12.96 3.84 17.93
CA GLY A 78 11.96 4.91 18.07
C GLY A 78 11.72 5.75 16.80
N VAL A 79 12.33 5.37 15.66
CA VAL A 79 12.17 6.05 14.36
C VAL A 79 11.44 5.12 13.39
N PRO A 80 10.48 5.62 12.60
CA PRO A 80 9.81 4.81 11.56
C PRO A 80 10.82 4.12 10.65
N SER A 81 10.68 2.80 10.52
CA SER A 81 11.55 1.97 9.68
C SER A 81 10.74 1.25 8.61
N ALA A 82 11.29 1.16 7.41
CA ALA A 82 10.74 0.37 6.30
C ALA A 82 11.46 -1.00 6.17
N GLU A 83 12.38 -1.32 7.07
CA GLU A 83 13.23 -2.50 6.97
C GLU A 83 12.91 -3.56 8.05
N TYR A 84 12.07 -3.21 9.03
CA TYR A 84 11.78 -4.07 10.16
C TYR A 84 10.28 -4.40 10.24
N PHE A 85 9.94 -5.66 9.98
CA PHE A 85 8.58 -6.21 10.01
C PHE A 85 8.52 -7.37 11.01
N PRO A 86 8.30 -7.11 12.30
CA PRO A 86 8.21 -8.17 13.30
C PRO A 86 6.98 -9.05 13.07
N VAL A 87 7.11 -10.34 13.33
CA VAL A 87 6.05 -11.33 13.13
C VAL A 87 4.75 -11.02 13.91
N THR A 88 4.85 -10.22 14.96
CA THR A 88 3.71 -9.78 15.78
C THR A 88 2.90 -8.65 15.14
N ASN A 89 3.49 -7.89 14.23
CA ASN A 89 2.85 -6.73 13.60
C ASN A 89 2.01 -7.18 12.41
N THR A 90 0.91 -7.85 12.71
CA THR A 90 -0.02 -8.37 11.70
C THR A 90 -1.45 -7.98 12.04
N MET A 91 -2.28 -7.84 11.02
CA MET A 91 -3.73 -7.74 11.16
C MET A 91 -4.41 -8.64 10.13
N ASP A 92 -5.37 -9.44 10.57
CA ASP A 92 -6.22 -10.24 9.70
C ASP A 92 -7.54 -9.49 9.48
N VAL A 93 -7.93 -9.31 8.21
CA VAL A 93 -9.05 -8.48 7.80
C VAL A 93 -10.22 -9.36 7.38
N GLY A 94 -11.27 -9.41 8.20
CA GLY A 94 -12.46 -10.21 7.92
C GLY A 94 -12.17 -11.70 7.71
N SER A 95 -12.94 -12.35 6.85
CA SER A 95 -12.74 -13.78 6.55
C SER A 95 -11.58 -14.01 5.57
N SER A 96 -11.01 -15.22 5.55
CA SER A 96 -9.94 -15.62 4.64
C SER A 96 -10.39 -15.91 3.18
N GLN A 97 -11.69 -15.73 2.88
CA GLN A 97 -12.25 -16.04 1.55
C GLN A 97 -11.77 -15.12 0.44
N HIS A 98 -11.41 -13.88 0.77
CA HIS A 98 -11.04 -12.86 -0.20
C HIS A 98 -9.75 -12.18 0.23
N ASP A 99 -8.89 -11.91 -0.74
CA ASP A 99 -7.63 -11.19 -0.52
C ASP A 99 -7.87 -9.71 -0.17
N VAL A 100 -6.92 -9.12 0.56
CA VAL A 100 -6.79 -7.66 0.64
C VAL A 100 -6.18 -7.18 -0.67
N THR A 101 -6.91 -6.35 -1.37
CA THR A 101 -6.57 -5.90 -2.73
C THR A 101 -6.13 -4.45 -2.78
N GLY A 102 -6.48 -3.63 -1.78
CA GLY A 102 -6.15 -2.22 -1.76
C GLY A 102 -6.15 -1.59 -0.37
N LEU A 103 -5.31 -0.57 -0.19
CA LEU A 103 -5.27 0.29 0.98
C LEU A 103 -5.33 1.75 0.56
N THR A 104 -6.34 2.49 1.03
CA THR A 104 -6.45 3.93 0.82
C THR A 104 -6.47 4.67 2.13
N VAL A 105 -5.93 5.88 2.15
CA VAL A 105 -6.00 6.75 3.32
C VAL A 105 -7.00 7.85 3.04
N GLN A 106 -8.04 7.93 3.87
CA GLN A 106 -9.05 8.98 3.83
C GLN A 106 -9.04 9.71 5.17
N TYR A 107 -8.60 10.96 5.17
CA TYR A 107 -8.37 11.75 6.37
C TYR A 107 -7.41 11.06 7.34
N ASP A 108 -7.88 10.70 8.52
CA ASP A 108 -7.15 10.02 9.60
C ASP A 108 -7.36 8.50 9.63
N ARG A 109 -8.11 7.95 8.67
CA ARG A 109 -8.44 6.53 8.58
C ARG A 109 -7.79 5.88 7.38
N MET A 110 -7.37 4.64 7.56
CA MET A 110 -6.99 3.78 6.44
C MET A 110 -8.14 2.84 6.12
N LEU A 111 -8.65 2.92 4.89
CA LEU A 111 -9.64 1.98 4.37
C LEU A 111 -8.90 0.78 3.79
N ILE A 112 -9.41 -0.40 4.10
CA ILE A 112 -8.87 -1.69 3.70
C ILE A 112 -9.87 -2.34 2.77
N HIS A 113 -9.54 -2.38 1.48
CA HIS A 113 -10.39 -2.97 0.46
C HIS A 113 -10.01 -4.43 0.25
N LYS A 114 -11.01 -5.29 0.18
CA LYS A 114 -10.89 -6.68 -0.27
C LYS A 114 -11.59 -6.82 -1.63
N GLU A 115 -11.49 -7.98 -2.26
CA GLU A 115 -12.26 -8.29 -3.47
C GLU A 115 -13.75 -8.02 -3.28
N ARG A 116 -14.26 -8.35 -2.09
CA ARG A 116 -15.61 -7.99 -1.63
C ARG A 116 -15.54 -7.38 -0.25
N GLY A 117 -16.20 -6.25 -0.11
CA GLY A 117 -16.27 -5.51 1.14
C GLY A 117 -15.05 -4.64 1.43
N THR A 118 -15.27 -3.70 2.29
CA THR A 118 -14.29 -2.72 2.74
C THR A 118 -14.36 -2.61 4.25
N TRP A 119 -13.20 -2.55 4.87
CA TRP A 119 -12.99 -2.31 6.30
C TRP A 119 -12.26 -1.00 6.49
N TRP A 120 -12.12 -0.55 7.70
CA TRP A 120 -11.29 0.58 8.03
C TRP A 120 -10.55 0.35 9.33
N THR A 121 -9.44 1.05 9.48
CA THR A 121 -8.66 1.14 10.72
C THR A 121 -8.25 2.57 10.96
N GLN A 122 -7.97 2.88 12.22
CA GLN A 122 -7.44 4.16 12.65
C GLN A 122 -6.24 3.91 13.56
N TYR A 123 -5.23 4.75 13.42
CA TYR A 123 -4.10 4.73 14.33
C TYR A 123 -4.58 5.05 15.75
N ASP A 124 -4.24 4.20 16.67
CA ASP A 124 -4.44 4.37 18.11
C ASP A 124 -3.14 4.03 18.83
N TYR A 125 -2.82 4.79 19.87
CA TYR A 125 -1.63 4.53 20.67
C TYR A 125 -2.01 4.09 22.07
N ASP A 126 -1.73 2.83 22.39
CA ASP A 126 -1.95 2.28 23.73
C ASP A 126 -0.84 2.77 24.66
N THR A 127 -1.19 3.69 25.56
CA THR A 127 -0.26 4.27 26.52
C THR A 127 0.14 3.29 27.64
N THR A 128 -0.59 2.20 27.82
CA THR A 128 -0.29 1.16 28.81
C THR A 128 0.71 0.15 28.26
N LEU A 129 0.52 -0.27 27.03
CA LEU A 129 1.42 -1.20 26.32
C LEU A 129 2.55 -0.50 25.60
N LEU A 130 2.52 0.84 25.51
CA LEU A 130 3.48 1.69 24.79
C LEU A 130 3.67 1.26 23.33
N MET A 131 2.57 0.91 22.66
CA MET A 131 2.60 0.43 21.28
C MET A 131 1.48 1.01 20.43
N ALA A 132 1.75 1.10 19.13
CA ALA A 132 0.72 1.45 18.15
C ALA A 132 -0.27 0.30 17.99
N ASN A 133 -1.54 0.64 17.88
CA ASN A 133 -2.64 -0.30 17.65
C ASN A 133 -3.44 0.14 16.41
N PHE A 134 -3.91 -0.82 15.63
CA PHE A 134 -4.67 -0.60 14.40
C PHE A 134 -5.92 -1.48 14.39
N PRO A 135 -6.95 -1.17 15.22
CA PRO A 135 -8.17 -1.97 15.29
C PRO A 135 -8.92 -1.92 13.95
N VAL A 136 -9.42 -3.07 13.49
CA VAL A 136 -10.09 -3.23 12.20
C VAL A 136 -11.60 -3.30 12.40
N TYR A 137 -12.33 -2.43 11.68
CA TYR A 137 -13.78 -2.34 11.74
C TYR A 137 -14.40 -2.51 10.34
N PRO A 138 -15.53 -3.21 10.19
CA PRO A 138 -16.22 -3.28 8.91
C PRO A 138 -16.82 -1.92 8.53
N LEU A 139 -16.78 -1.58 7.23
CA LEU A 139 -17.34 -0.36 6.68
C LEU A 139 -18.47 -0.65 5.70
N ASN A 140 -18.22 -1.50 4.71
CA ASN A 140 -19.19 -1.89 3.69
C ASN A 140 -18.97 -3.35 3.32
N ASP A 141 -20.02 -4.16 3.39
CA ASP A 141 -19.93 -5.61 3.17
C ASP A 141 -20.08 -6.00 1.69
N ASN A 142 -20.49 -5.08 0.82
CA ASN A 142 -20.82 -5.36 -0.57
C ASN A 142 -19.81 -4.79 -1.57
N VAL A 143 -19.24 -3.61 -1.28
CA VAL A 143 -18.32 -2.92 -2.19
C VAL A 143 -16.89 -3.02 -1.66
N GLY A 144 -16.02 -3.57 -2.48
CA GLY A 144 -14.58 -3.65 -2.25
C GLY A 144 -13.80 -3.20 -3.49
N ALA A 145 -12.58 -3.68 -3.66
CA ALA A 145 -11.78 -3.52 -4.87
C ALA A 145 -11.48 -4.89 -5.45
N SER A 146 -12.05 -5.23 -6.61
CA SER A 146 -11.89 -6.57 -7.20
C SER A 146 -10.50 -6.81 -7.80
N TYR A 147 -9.71 -5.76 -7.97
CA TYR A 147 -8.37 -5.83 -8.59
C TYR A 147 -7.35 -5.21 -7.65
N LYS A 148 -6.12 -5.74 -7.64
CA LYS A 148 -5.05 -5.28 -6.74
C LYS A 148 -4.43 -3.97 -7.25
N GLY A 149 -4.26 -2.99 -6.36
CA GLY A 149 -3.55 -1.74 -6.65
C GLY A 149 -4.29 -0.79 -7.59
N VAL A 150 -5.61 -0.91 -7.71
CA VAL A 150 -6.44 -0.06 -8.59
C VAL A 150 -7.17 1.06 -7.84
N GLU A 151 -7.02 1.09 -6.53
CA GLU A 151 -7.59 2.13 -5.70
C GLU A 151 -6.83 3.45 -5.85
N GLN A 152 -7.56 4.54 -5.95
CA GLN A 152 -7.02 5.90 -5.95
C GLN A 152 -7.79 6.77 -4.96
N VAL A 153 -7.20 7.85 -4.51
CA VAL A 153 -7.89 8.84 -3.66
C VAL A 153 -8.06 10.13 -4.44
N CYS A 154 -9.27 10.35 -4.94
CA CYS A 154 -9.63 11.52 -5.73
C CYS A 154 -10.43 12.49 -4.86
N GLN A 155 -9.95 13.72 -4.66
CA GLN A 155 -10.57 14.73 -3.80
C GLN A 155 -10.90 14.22 -2.39
N ASN A 156 -9.97 13.52 -1.76
CA ASN A 156 -10.10 12.87 -0.45
C ASN A 156 -11.13 11.73 -0.39
N ASN A 157 -11.69 11.30 -1.50
CA ASN A 157 -12.60 10.16 -1.57
C ASN A 157 -11.91 8.99 -2.27
N PRO A 158 -11.87 7.80 -1.67
CA PRO A 158 -11.37 6.60 -2.33
C PRO A 158 -12.26 6.19 -3.51
N PHE A 159 -11.63 6.00 -4.66
CA PHE A 159 -12.25 5.43 -5.85
C PHE A 159 -11.75 4.00 -5.99
N VAL A 160 -12.66 3.06 -6.20
CA VAL A 160 -12.35 1.63 -6.33
C VAL A 160 -13.09 1.02 -7.52
N LEU A 161 -12.47 -0.01 -8.11
CA LEU A 161 -13.11 -0.84 -9.13
C LEU A 161 -13.63 -2.12 -8.49
N HIS A 162 -14.94 -2.25 -8.35
CA HIS A 162 -15.61 -3.45 -7.89
C HIS A 162 -16.43 -4.08 -9.02
N GLU A 163 -16.12 -5.31 -9.39
CA GLU A 163 -16.81 -6.05 -10.49
C GLU A 163 -16.95 -5.21 -11.76
N LYS A 164 -15.86 -4.58 -12.23
CA LYS A 164 -15.80 -3.68 -13.40
C LYS A 164 -16.58 -2.36 -13.25
N ARG A 165 -17.09 -2.06 -12.06
CA ARG A 165 -17.83 -0.82 -11.74
C ARG A 165 -16.95 0.13 -10.96
N LEU A 166 -17.04 1.41 -11.30
CA LEU A 166 -16.36 2.46 -10.56
C LEU A 166 -17.27 2.95 -9.42
N TRP A 167 -16.75 2.84 -8.21
CA TRP A 167 -17.38 3.30 -6.99
C TRP A 167 -16.52 4.33 -6.29
N GLN A 168 -17.17 5.27 -5.61
CA GLN A 168 -16.55 6.27 -4.76
C GLN A 168 -17.02 6.06 -3.32
N PHE A 169 -16.08 5.98 -2.39
CA PHE A 169 -16.39 6.03 -0.96
C PHE A 169 -16.51 7.50 -0.52
N VAL A 170 -17.66 7.86 0.02
CA VAL A 170 -17.90 9.18 0.60
C VAL A 170 -17.75 9.12 2.11
N ALA A 171 -17.16 10.15 2.73
CA ALA A 171 -17.05 10.21 4.16
C ALA A 171 -18.45 10.28 4.79
N SER A 172 -18.80 9.28 5.59
CA SER A 172 -20.04 9.21 6.32
C SER A 172 -19.78 8.87 7.78
N ASN A 173 -20.50 9.53 8.68
CA ASN A 173 -20.49 9.18 10.10
C ASN A 173 -21.42 8.01 10.42
N VAL A 174 -22.18 7.55 9.44
CA VAL A 174 -23.15 6.46 9.58
C VAL A 174 -22.59 5.22 8.89
N ARG A 175 -22.55 4.11 9.61
CA ARG A 175 -22.27 2.78 9.07
C ARG A 175 -23.48 2.31 8.28
N ASP A 176 -23.50 2.63 6.98
CA ASP A 176 -24.61 2.28 6.09
C ASP A 176 -24.04 1.99 4.69
N GLU A 177 -24.68 1.16 3.91
CA GLU A 177 -24.40 0.89 2.50
C GLU A 177 -24.45 2.17 1.63
N ARG A 178 -24.99 3.26 2.14
CA ARG A 178 -25.02 4.60 1.52
C ARG A 178 -23.68 5.35 1.56
N ASN A 179 -22.62 4.75 2.06
CA ASN A 179 -21.30 5.36 2.07
C ASN A 179 -20.56 5.21 0.72
N VAL A 180 -21.24 4.73 -0.32
CA VAL A 180 -20.68 4.54 -1.65
C VAL A 180 -21.59 5.10 -2.73
N ASP A 181 -21.00 5.78 -3.72
CA ASP A 181 -21.65 6.28 -4.91
C ASP A 181 -21.21 5.50 -6.14
N TYR A 182 -22.17 5.10 -6.99
CA TYR A 182 -21.91 4.40 -8.24
C TYR A 182 -21.67 5.40 -9.38
N LEU A 183 -20.43 5.49 -9.87
CA LEU A 183 -20.02 6.52 -10.83
C LEU A 183 -20.06 6.08 -12.29
N SER A 184 -19.96 4.77 -12.57
CA SER A 184 -19.88 4.26 -13.95
C SER A 184 -21.21 3.84 -14.56
N GLU A 185 -22.35 4.12 -13.95
CA GLU A 185 -23.66 3.67 -14.40
C GLU A 185 -23.91 3.93 -15.90
N ARG A 186 -23.58 5.14 -16.37
CA ARG A 186 -23.84 5.55 -17.76
C ARG A 186 -22.97 4.83 -18.80
N VAL A 187 -21.80 4.34 -18.41
CA VAL A 187 -20.85 3.67 -19.28
C VAL A 187 -20.72 2.18 -18.97
N GLN A 188 -21.51 1.68 -18.02
CA GLN A 188 -21.41 0.30 -17.57
C GLN A 188 -21.57 -0.74 -18.68
N PRO A 189 -22.50 -0.60 -19.65
CA PRO A 189 -22.62 -1.55 -20.75
C PRO A 189 -21.36 -1.68 -21.61
N LEU A 190 -20.54 -0.63 -21.67
CA LEU A 190 -19.25 -0.65 -22.34
C LEU A 190 -18.21 -1.35 -21.46
N LEU A 191 -18.13 -0.98 -20.18
CA LEU A 191 -17.13 -1.56 -19.25
C LEU A 191 -17.33 -3.06 -19.05
N ASP A 192 -18.56 -3.56 -19.05
CA ASP A 192 -18.87 -4.98 -18.89
C ASP A 192 -18.26 -5.85 -19.99
N GLN A 193 -18.06 -5.31 -21.19
CA GLN A 193 -17.49 -6.01 -22.35
C GLN A 193 -15.95 -6.06 -22.33
N LEU A 194 -15.30 -5.35 -21.43
CA LEU A 194 -13.83 -5.21 -21.40
C LEU A 194 -13.19 -6.23 -20.46
N ASP A 195 -11.94 -6.56 -20.76
CA ASP A 195 -11.11 -7.39 -19.87
C ASP A 195 -10.34 -6.50 -18.88
N PHE A 196 -10.52 -6.76 -17.59
CA PHE A 196 -9.89 -6.03 -16.48
C PHE A 196 -8.71 -6.78 -15.86
N THR A 197 -8.26 -7.90 -16.44
CA THR A 197 -7.20 -8.74 -15.86
C THR A 197 -5.91 -7.96 -15.56
N ASN A 198 -5.54 -7.03 -16.43
CA ASN A 198 -4.36 -6.18 -16.28
C ASN A 198 -4.70 -4.69 -16.13
N VAL A 199 -5.83 -4.40 -15.52
CA VAL A 199 -6.27 -3.02 -15.32
C VAL A 199 -5.26 -2.22 -14.50
N LYS A 200 -5.04 -0.97 -14.90
CA LYS A 200 -4.26 0.01 -14.17
C LYS A 200 -5.12 1.25 -13.97
N THR A 201 -4.89 1.95 -12.90
CA THR A 201 -5.61 3.19 -12.61
C THR A 201 -4.64 4.31 -12.28
N LEU A 202 -5.12 5.53 -12.48
CA LEU A 202 -4.35 6.73 -12.26
C LEU A 202 -5.31 7.84 -11.81
N ASP A 203 -4.92 8.62 -10.82
CA ASP A 203 -5.55 9.91 -10.52
C ASP A 203 -4.72 11.04 -11.12
N TYR A 204 -5.30 11.77 -12.08
CA TYR A 204 -4.71 12.98 -12.65
C TYR A 204 -5.41 14.20 -12.07
N GLU A 205 -5.05 14.53 -10.83
CA GLU A 205 -5.68 15.57 -10.02
C GLU A 205 -5.71 16.93 -10.73
N LYS A 206 -4.66 17.29 -11.49
CA LYS A 206 -4.56 18.57 -12.21
C LYS A 206 -5.79 18.87 -13.06
N PHE A 207 -6.33 17.87 -13.76
CA PHE A 207 -7.55 17.98 -14.59
C PHE A 207 -8.79 17.38 -13.94
N GLY A 208 -8.65 16.73 -12.78
CA GLY A 208 -9.75 16.07 -12.09
C GLY A 208 -10.19 14.80 -12.79
N GLU A 209 -9.25 13.96 -13.18
CA GLU A 209 -9.50 12.80 -14.02
C GLU A 209 -9.05 11.51 -13.33
N TYR A 210 -9.94 10.56 -13.21
CA TYR A 210 -9.63 9.18 -12.85
C TYR A 210 -9.56 8.34 -14.13
N TRP A 211 -8.44 7.70 -14.35
CA TRP A 211 -8.17 6.90 -15.54
C TRP A 211 -8.25 5.41 -15.23
N ILE A 212 -8.95 4.66 -16.08
CA ILE A 212 -8.99 3.19 -16.14
C ILE A 212 -8.26 2.79 -17.42
N ILE A 213 -7.08 2.24 -17.29
CA ILE A 213 -6.21 1.88 -18.42
C ILE A 213 -6.31 0.39 -18.66
N LEU A 214 -6.75 0.03 -19.85
CA LEU A 214 -6.90 -1.35 -20.32
C LEU A 214 -6.21 -1.48 -21.68
N ASP A 215 -5.17 -2.27 -21.74
CA ASP A 215 -4.34 -2.45 -22.93
C ASP A 215 -3.86 -1.12 -23.53
N ASN A 216 -4.37 -0.75 -24.70
CA ASN A 216 -4.04 0.48 -25.42
C ASN A 216 -5.13 1.56 -25.34
N LYS A 217 -6.00 1.49 -24.35
CA LYS A 217 -7.07 2.47 -24.12
C LYS A 217 -7.09 2.94 -22.67
N ALA A 218 -7.39 4.20 -22.47
CA ALA A 218 -7.74 4.75 -21.18
C ALA A 218 -9.18 5.27 -21.19
N TYR A 219 -10.01 4.74 -20.31
CA TYR A 219 -11.35 5.23 -20.03
C TYR A 219 -11.25 6.20 -18.87
N ILE A 220 -11.72 7.43 -19.08
CA ILE A 220 -11.43 8.55 -18.18
C ILE A 220 -12.73 9.09 -17.64
N TYR A 221 -12.83 9.13 -16.33
CA TYR A 221 -13.88 9.81 -15.62
C TYR A 221 -13.38 11.14 -15.10
N ASN A 222 -13.88 12.23 -15.66
CA ASN A 222 -13.64 13.55 -15.11
C ASN A 222 -14.59 13.79 -13.95
N TYR A 223 -14.07 13.68 -12.72
CA TYR A 223 -14.87 13.75 -11.50
C TYR A 223 -15.28 15.18 -11.11
N ARG A 224 -14.74 16.22 -11.77
CA ARG A 224 -15.20 17.61 -11.61
C ARG A 224 -16.44 17.90 -12.46
N MET A 225 -16.51 17.30 -13.64
CA MET A 225 -17.59 17.52 -14.60
C MET A 225 -18.63 16.39 -14.61
N GLY A 226 -18.32 15.23 -14.02
CA GLY A 226 -19.20 14.05 -14.04
C GLY A 226 -19.34 13.41 -15.43
N VAL A 227 -18.31 13.53 -16.30
CA VAL A 227 -18.35 13.05 -17.68
C VAL A 227 -17.30 12.00 -17.93
N TRP A 228 -17.60 11.12 -18.91
CA TRP A 228 -16.71 10.07 -19.35
C TRP A 228 -16.22 10.35 -20.77
N PHE A 229 -14.93 10.07 -21.04
CA PHE A 229 -14.31 10.06 -22.36
C PHE A 229 -13.21 9.00 -22.41
N TYR A 230 -12.56 8.81 -23.55
CA TYR A 230 -11.47 7.83 -23.67
C TYR A 230 -10.36 8.33 -24.57
N TYR A 231 -9.15 7.85 -24.30
CA TYR A 231 -7.99 7.95 -25.18
C TYR A 231 -7.66 6.59 -25.78
N TYR A 232 -7.16 6.62 -26.99
CA TYR A 232 -6.61 5.47 -27.70
C TYR A 232 -5.13 5.70 -27.95
N PHE A 233 -4.32 4.73 -27.58
CA PHE A 233 -2.87 4.73 -27.76
C PHE A 233 -2.47 3.77 -28.88
N ALA A 234 -1.33 4.03 -29.57
CA ALA A 234 -0.80 3.13 -30.58
C ALA A 234 -0.33 1.79 -29.96
N ASP A 235 0.27 1.89 -28.78
CA ASP A 235 0.86 0.75 -28.08
C ASP A 235 0.11 0.40 -26.80
N THR A 236 0.28 -0.84 -26.33
CA THR A 236 -0.26 -1.29 -25.05
C THR A 236 0.48 -0.61 -23.89
N ILE A 237 -0.26 -0.07 -22.94
CA ILE A 237 0.26 0.60 -21.76
C ILE A 237 0.57 -0.43 -20.68
N THR A 238 1.81 -0.47 -20.24
CA THR A 238 2.28 -1.40 -19.19
C THR A 238 2.28 -0.77 -17.81
N THR A 239 2.50 0.54 -17.71
CA THR A 239 2.51 1.29 -16.45
C THR A 239 2.07 2.73 -16.68
N ALA A 240 1.58 3.38 -15.63
CA ALA A 240 1.15 4.77 -15.67
C ALA A 240 1.44 5.44 -14.32
N ILE A 241 1.99 6.64 -14.35
CA ILE A 241 2.22 7.47 -13.16
C ILE A 241 1.95 8.93 -13.46
N VAL A 242 1.68 9.73 -12.44
CA VAL A 242 1.74 11.18 -12.52
C VAL A 242 3.08 11.64 -11.95
N LYS A 243 3.85 12.34 -12.75
CA LYS A 243 5.14 12.94 -12.36
C LYS A 243 5.14 14.42 -12.73
N GLU A 244 5.40 15.29 -11.76
CA GLU A 244 5.48 16.74 -11.96
C GLU A 244 4.26 17.35 -12.68
N GLY A 245 3.07 16.82 -12.37
CA GLY A 245 1.80 17.28 -12.96
C GLY A 245 1.59 16.88 -14.43
N LYS A 246 2.31 15.86 -14.92
CA LYS A 246 2.16 15.23 -16.23
C LYS A 246 1.91 13.75 -16.07
N VAL A 247 1.14 13.18 -16.98
CA VAL A 247 0.95 11.72 -17.05
C VAL A 247 2.13 11.13 -17.83
N VAL A 248 2.80 10.16 -17.25
CA VAL A 248 3.86 9.38 -17.89
C VAL A 248 3.40 7.94 -18.01
N LEU A 249 3.37 7.44 -19.24
CA LEU A 249 2.93 6.10 -19.59
C LEU A 249 4.11 5.30 -20.12
N GLY A 250 4.28 4.07 -19.59
CA GLY A 250 5.23 3.11 -20.16
C GLY A 250 4.50 2.15 -21.11
N THR A 251 5.14 1.79 -22.21
CA THR A 251 4.58 0.93 -23.25
C THR A 251 5.23 -0.44 -23.31
N THR A 252 4.62 -1.39 -24.01
CA THR A 252 5.21 -2.71 -24.29
C THR A 252 6.47 -2.63 -25.15
N GLY A 253 6.63 -1.56 -25.95
CA GLY A 253 7.85 -1.30 -26.74
C GLY A 253 9.05 -0.84 -25.90
N GLY A 254 8.82 -0.54 -24.60
CA GLY A 254 9.86 0.02 -23.72
C GLY A 254 9.97 1.54 -23.77
N ASP A 255 9.08 2.20 -24.50
CA ASP A 255 9.05 3.65 -24.61
C ASP A 255 8.29 4.30 -23.46
N LEU A 256 8.65 5.54 -23.13
CA LEU A 256 7.93 6.41 -22.21
C LEU A 256 7.23 7.51 -23.00
N MET A 257 5.94 7.64 -22.82
CA MET A 257 5.14 8.74 -23.37
C MET A 257 4.77 9.72 -22.25
N GLU A 258 4.95 11.01 -22.50
CA GLU A 258 4.55 12.08 -21.59
C GLU A 258 3.38 12.87 -22.19
N MET A 259 2.33 13.14 -21.36
CA MET A 259 1.13 13.87 -21.75
C MET A 259 0.90 15.09 -20.85
#